data_cb942a6e3889e6f617213a0bb97abbac
#
_entry.id   cb942a6e3889e6f617213a0bb97abbac
#
_cell.length_a   1.000
_cell.length_b   1.000
_cell.length_c   1.000
_cell.angle_alpha   90.00
_cell.angle_beta   90.00
_cell.angle_gamma   90.00
#
_symmetry.space_group_name_H-M   'P 1'
#
loop_
_entity.id
_entity.type
_entity.pdbx_description
1 polymer ?
#
loop_
_entity_poly.entity_id
_entity_poly.type
_entity_poly.pdbx_seq_one_letter_code
_entity_poly.pdbx_strand_id
1 'polypeptide(L)'
;MSFVLAMPEVLGSAATDLAALGSVLGAADAAAAATTTGIVAAAQDEVSAAIAALFSAHGRAYQVASAQAAAVHAQFVEALSAGAGAYASAEAAGAAVLANPAQSVQQDLLAAVNAQSVALTGRPLIGNGANGAPGTGANGAPGGWLLGNGGAGGSAAAGSGLPGAP
;
A
#
# COMPACT_ATOMS: atom_id res chain seq x y z
N MET A 1 12.54 27.62 -10.48
CA MET A 1 11.93 26.31 -10.12
C MET A 1 11.46 26.43 -8.67
N SER A 2 10.22 26.10 -8.36
CA SER A 2 9.76 26.05 -6.97
C SER A 2 10.08 24.68 -6.41
N PHE A 3 10.73 24.63 -5.26
CA PHE A 3 10.98 23.39 -4.55
C PHE A 3 9.76 23.11 -3.64
N VAL A 4 9.24 21.91 -3.67
CA VAL A 4 8.26 21.39 -2.72
C VAL A 4 9.00 20.52 -1.73
N LEU A 5 8.92 20.89 -0.45
CA LEU A 5 9.44 20.05 0.62
C LEU A 5 8.28 19.18 1.13
N ALA A 6 8.31 17.91 0.80
CA ALA A 6 7.39 16.94 1.36
C ALA A 6 7.95 16.41 2.69
N MET A 7 7.08 16.19 3.66
CA MET A 7 7.42 15.54 4.95
C MET A 7 6.57 14.28 5.09
N PRO A 8 7.02 13.14 4.52
CA PRO A 8 6.25 11.89 4.49
C PRO A 8 5.85 11.41 5.89
N GLU A 9 6.72 11.61 6.89
CA GLU A 9 6.47 11.20 8.27
C GLU A 9 5.30 11.98 8.88
N VAL A 10 5.17 13.28 8.56
CA VAL A 10 4.05 14.11 9.03
C VAL A 10 2.75 13.68 8.37
N LEU A 11 2.77 13.36 7.08
CA LEU A 11 1.60 12.82 6.39
C LEU A 11 1.18 11.45 6.96
N GLY A 12 2.14 10.57 7.25
CA GLY A 12 1.88 9.27 7.85
C GLY A 12 1.32 9.38 9.28
N SER A 13 1.85 10.29 10.11
CA SER A 13 1.29 10.52 11.45
C SER A 13 -0.12 11.11 11.38
N ALA A 14 -0.38 12.05 10.47
CA ALA A 14 -1.71 12.61 10.27
C ALA A 14 -2.73 11.54 9.82
N ALA A 15 -2.33 10.59 8.95
CA ALA A 15 -3.17 9.46 8.57
C ALA A 15 -3.52 8.58 9.78
N THR A 16 -2.54 8.34 10.66
CA THR A 16 -2.73 7.56 11.89
C THR A 16 -3.67 8.26 12.86
N ASP A 17 -3.52 9.56 13.07
CA ASP A 17 -4.38 10.36 13.94
C ASP A 17 -5.83 10.40 13.43
N LEU A 18 -6.01 10.55 12.11
CA LEU A 18 -7.32 10.49 11.47
C LEU A 18 -7.96 9.10 11.60
N ALA A 19 -7.20 8.02 11.48
CA ALA A 19 -7.70 6.67 11.70
C ALA A 19 -8.19 6.46 13.14
N ALA A 20 -7.44 6.97 14.12
CA ALA A 20 -7.82 6.93 15.53
C ALA A 20 -9.11 7.74 15.77
N LEU A 21 -9.23 8.93 15.19
CA LEU A 21 -10.43 9.76 15.27
C LEU A 21 -11.66 9.04 14.68
N GLY A 22 -11.50 8.38 13.51
CA GLY A 22 -12.54 7.56 12.91
C GLY A 22 -13.02 6.44 13.82
N SER A 23 -12.10 5.77 14.50
CA SER A 23 -12.42 4.71 15.47
C SER A 23 -13.22 5.23 16.67
N VAL A 24 -12.83 6.39 17.23
CA VAL A 24 -13.52 7.02 18.35
C VAL A 24 -14.94 7.45 17.94
N LEU A 25 -15.08 8.05 16.76
CA LEU A 25 -16.38 8.46 16.23
C LEU A 25 -17.29 7.25 15.99
N GLY A 26 -16.78 6.19 15.37
CA GLY A 26 -17.54 4.96 15.16
C GLY A 26 -18.01 4.30 16.46
N ALA A 27 -17.19 4.31 17.51
CA ALA A 27 -17.59 3.83 18.82
C ALA A 27 -18.70 4.69 19.43
N ALA A 28 -18.62 6.01 19.31
CA ALA A 28 -19.66 6.94 19.79
C ALA A 28 -20.98 6.74 19.03
N ASP A 29 -20.95 6.60 17.71
CA ASP A 29 -22.13 6.35 16.87
C ASP A 29 -22.78 5.01 17.21
N ALA A 30 -21.98 3.96 17.43
CA ALA A 30 -22.50 2.65 17.86
C ALA A 30 -23.16 2.72 19.24
N ALA A 31 -22.57 3.46 20.19
CA ALA A 31 -23.14 3.66 21.51
C ALA A 31 -24.46 4.44 21.47
N ALA A 32 -24.59 5.43 20.58
CA ALA A 32 -25.81 6.22 20.42
C ALA A 32 -26.93 5.49 19.63
N ALA A 33 -26.61 4.45 18.84
CA ALA A 33 -27.52 3.84 17.89
C ALA A 33 -28.83 3.33 18.55
N ALA A 34 -28.74 2.54 19.61
CA ALA A 34 -29.90 1.94 20.27
C ALA A 34 -30.86 2.99 20.86
N THR A 35 -30.32 4.02 21.48
CA THR A 35 -31.10 5.07 22.15
C THR A 35 -31.74 6.08 21.19
N THR A 36 -31.19 6.23 19.98
CA THR A 36 -31.69 7.20 18.99
C THR A 36 -32.56 6.58 17.91
N THR A 37 -32.45 5.27 17.66
CA THR A 37 -33.23 4.59 16.60
C THR A 37 -34.51 3.92 17.07
N GLY A 38 -34.69 3.76 18.40
CA GLY A 38 -35.84 3.12 19.03
C GLY A 38 -36.40 3.97 20.16
N ILE A 39 -36.83 5.22 19.90
CA ILE A 39 -37.35 6.13 20.90
C ILE A 39 -38.73 5.71 21.35
N VAL A 40 -38.91 5.60 22.65
CA VAL A 40 -40.22 5.26 23.27
C VAL A 40 -41.05 6.52 23.37
N ALA A 41 -42.36 6.41 23.05
CA ALA A 41 -43.33 7.51 23.21
C ALA A 41 -43.40 7.95 24.68
N ALA A 42 -43.46 9.26 24.91
CA ALA A 42 -43.54 9.83 26.26
C ALA A 42 -44.87 9.57 26.96
N ALA A 43 -45.96 9.40 26.18
CA ALA A 43 -47.28 9.08 26.66
C ALA A 43 -48.03 8.18 25.63
N GLN A 44 -49.21 7.70 26.02
CA GLN A 44 -50.06 6.80 25.18
C GLN A 44 -50.98 7.59 24.26
N ASP A 45 -50.52 8.71 23.72
CA ASP A 45 -51.28 9.54 22.79
C ASP A 45 -50.63 9.55 21.40
N GLU A 46 -51.39 9.88 20.38
CA GLU A 46 -50.95 9.88 18.98
C GLU A 46 -49.87 10.91 18.68
N VAL A 47 -49.82 12.02 19.42
CA VAL A 47 -48.78 13.05 19.23
C VAL A 47 -47.44 12.55 19.76
N SER A 48 -47.43 12.00 20.98
CA SER A 48 -46.24 11.39 21.56
C SER A 48 -45.71 10.24 20.71
N ALA A 49 -46.59 9.41 20.18
CA ALA A 49 -46.24 8.31 19.27
C ALA A 49 -45.63 8.82 17.95
N ALA A 50 -46.25 9.85 17.35
CA ALA A 50 -45.73 10.47 16.11
C ALA A 50 -44.35 11.10 16.30
N ILE A 51 -44.12 11.80 17.41
CA ILE A 51 -42.81 12.40 17.76
C ILE A 51 -41.76 11.31 17.94
N ALA A 52 -42.08 10.25 18.67
CA ALA A 52 -41.11 9.13 18.85
C ALA A 52 -40.78 8.44 17.52
N ALA A 53 -41.76 8.25 16.64
CA ALA A 53 -41.55 7.70 15.30
C ALA A 53 -40.66 8.63 14.45
N LEU A 54 -40.89 9.95 14.48
CA LEU A 54 -40.10 10.93 13.75
C LEU A 54 -38.60 10.89 14.17
N PHE A 55 -38.34 10.97 15.48
CA PHE A 55 -36.97 10.94 15.99
C PHE A 55 -36.29 9.59 15.76
N SER A 56 -37.03 8.47 15.90
CA SER A 56 -36.49 7.16 15.56
C SER A 56 -36.12 7.03 14.07
N ALA A 57 -36.97 7.58 13.20
CA ALA A 57 -36.66 7.63 11.76
C ALA A 57 -35.45 8.51 11.45
N HIS A 58 -35.32 9.65 12.11
CA HIS A 58 -34.14 10.53 12.01
C HIS A 58 -32.87 9.82 12.48
N GLY A 59 -32.93 9.13 13.62
CA GLY A 59 -31.81 8.34 14.14
C GLY A 59 -31.35 7.25 13.15
N ARG A 60 -32.29 6.53 12.53
CA ARG A 60 -31.97 5.54 11.49
C ARG A 60 -31.34 6.17 10.26
N ALA A 61 -31.86 7.32 9.79
CA ALA A 61 -31.29 8.05 8.66
C ALA A 61 -29.85 8.53 8.97
N TYR A 62 -29.64 9.01 10.20
CA TYR A 62 -28.29 9.38 10.67
C TYR A 62 -27.34 8.19 10.64
N GLN A 63 -27.72 7.01 11.12
CA GLN A 63 -26.86 5.81 11.09
C GLN A 63 -26.46 5.41 9.66
N VAL A 64 -27.36 5.56 8.69
CA VAL A 64 -27.02 5.33 7.27
C VAL A 64 -25.99 6.36 6.76
N ALA A 65 -26.23 7.62 7.04
CA ALA A 65 -25.30 8.70 6.64
C ALA A 65 -23.93 8.58 7.32
N SER A 66 -23.91 8.22 8.60
CA SER A 66 -22.69 8.00 9.37
C SER A 66 -21.86 6.83 8.79
N ALA A 67 -22.51 5.72 8.41
CA ALA A 67 -21.83 4.59 7.78
C ALA A 67 -21.19 4.99 6.43
N GLN A 68 -21.86 5.80 5.63
CA GLN A 68 -21.32 6.33 4.38
C GLN A 68 -20.14 7.27 4.63
N ALA A 69 -20.26 8.17 5.61
CA ALA A 69 -19.17 9.07 5.99
C ALA A 69 -17.94 8.30 6.49
N ALA A 70 -18.14 7.24 7.27
CA ALA A 70 -17.06 6.37 7.73
C ALA A 70 -16.33 5.67 6.58
N ALA A 71 -17.05 5.22 5.54
CA ALA A 71 -16.44 4.63 4.35
C ALA A 71 -15.57 5.64 3.58
N VAL A 72 -16.06 6.87 3.39
CA VAL A 72 -15.28 7.95 2.75
C VAL A 72 -14.06 8.33 3.59
N HIS A 73 -14.22 8.40 4.91
CA HIS A 73 -13.11 8.67 5.84
C HIS A 73 -12.02 7.60 5.74
N ALA A 74 -12.40 6.32 5.71
CA ALA A 74 -11.44 5.21 5.56
C ALA A 74 -10.67 5.30 4.24
N GLN A 75 -11.33 5.58 3.13
CA GLN A 75 -10.69 5.78 1.83
C GLN A 75 -9.73 6.98 1.84
N PHE A 76 -10.11 8.07 2.51
CA PHE A 76 -9.25 9.24 2.64
C PHE A 76 -7.99 8.94 3.45
N VAL A 77 -8.10 8.24 4.58
CA VAL A 77 -6.95 7.79 5.40
C VAL A 77 -6.02 6.89 4.60
N GLU A 78 -6.56 5.94 3.84
CA GLU A 78 -5.78 5.06 2.97
C GLU A 78 -5.04 5.84 1.89
N ALA A 79 -5.71 6.76 1.19
CA ALA A 79 -5.10 7.60 0.17
C ALA A 79 -3.99 8.49 0.74
N LEU A 80 -4.18 9.06 1.93
CA LEU A 80 -3.17 9.88 2.61
C LEU A 80 -1.94 9.04 3.00
N SER A 81 -2.14 7.85 3.52
CA SER A 81 -1.07 6.92 3.87
C SER A 81 -0.29 6.44 2.63
N ALA A 82 -1.00 6.11 1.55
CA ALA A 82 -0.38 5.74 0.27
C ALA A 82 0.44 6.90 -0.31
N GLY A 83 -0.08 8.13 -0.23
CA GLY A 83 0.63 9.34 -0.62
C GLY A 83 1.93 9.54 0.16
N ALA A 84 1.89 9.37 1.49
CA ALA A 84 3.07 9.43 2.33
C ALA A 84 4.14 8.42 1.89
N GLY A 85 3.73 7.17 1.64
CA GLY A 85 4.62 6.12 1.15
C GLY A 85 5.23 6.43 -0.23
N ALA A 86 4.44 7.01 -1.14
CA ALA A 86 4.92 7.40 -2.46
C ALA A 86 5.99 8.51 -2.38
N TYR A 87 5.77 9.53 -1.54
CA TYR A 87 6.77 10.58 -1.30
C TYR A 87 8.05 10.01 -0.66
N ALA A 88 7.94 9.17 0.36
CA ALA A 88 9.10 8.54 1.00
C ALA A 88 9.92 7.70 0.00
N SER A 89 9.24 6.96 -0.87
CA SER A 89 9.90 6.16 -1.92
C SER A 89 10.61 7.04 -2.95
N ALA A 90 9.99 8.15 -3.37
CA ALA A 90 10.59 9.09 -4.33
C ALA A 90 11.81 9.79 -3.73
N GLU A 91 11.76 10.21 -2.47
CA GLU A 91 12.89 10.80 -1.75
C GLU A 91 14.05 9.81 -1.59
N ALA A 92 13.75 8.56 -1.21
CA ALA A 92 14.77 7.52 -1.11
C ALA A 92 15.43 7.23 -2.46
N ALA A 93 14.67 7.17 -3.55
CA ALA A 93 15.21 7.00 -4.89
C ALA A 93 16.10 8.19 -5.31
N GLY A 94 15.66 9.43 -5.03
CA GLY A 94 16.45 10.64 -5.28
C GLY A 94 17.77 10.66 -4.48
N ALA A 95 17.70 10.29 -3.21
CA ALA A 95 18.88 10.21 -2.35
C ALA A 95 19.88 9.15 -2.85
N ALA A 96 19.40 7.99 -3.33
CA ALA A 96 20.26 6.94 -3.90
C ALA A 96 21.01 7.41 -5.15
N VAL A 97 20.36 8.17 -6.04
CA VAL A 97 21.00 8.76 -7.23
C VAL A 97 22.08 9.78 -6.82
N LEU A 98 21.79 10.62 -5.83
CA LEU A 98 22.74 11.62 -5.34
C LEU A 98 23.93 11.01 -4.59
N ALA A 99 23.70 9.90 -3.87
CA ALA A 99 24.77 9.20 -3.14
C ALA A 99 25.77 8.49 -4.07
N ASN A 100 25.31 8.01 -5.24
CA ASN A 100 26.14 7.26 -6.18
C ASN A 100 25.87 7.67 -7.65
N PRO A 101 26.15 8.92 -8.04
CA PRO A 101 25.81 9.42 -9.37
C PRO A 101 26.53 8.69 -10.50
N ALA A 102 27.79 8.28 -10.28
CA ALA A 102 28.55 7.52 -11.28
C ALA A 102 27.96 6.11 -11.49
N GLN A 103 27.48 5.48 -10.45
CA GLN A 103 26.89 4.14 -10.51
C GLN A 103 25.49 4.17 -11.16
N SER A 104 24.69 5.21 -10.93
CA SER A 104 23.40 5.37 -11.59
C SER A 104 23.55 5.58 -13.09
N VAL A 105 24.46 6.45 -13.53
CA VAL A 105 24.79 6.66 -14.95
C VAL A 105 25.30 5.36 -15.60
N GLN A 106 26.14 4.61 -14.91
CA GLN A 106 26.62 3.32 -15.41
C GLN A 106 25.48 2.32 -15.57
N GLN A 107 24.56 2.23 -14.60
CA GLN A 107 23.39 1.34 -14.66
C GLN A 107 22.45 1.72 -15.80
N ASP A 108 22.18 3.01 -15.97
CA ASP A 108 21.32 3.52 -17.05
C ASP A 108 21.93 3.23 -18.42
N LEU A 109 23.24 3.41 -18.57
CA LEU A 109 23.95 3.08 -19.81
C LEU A 109 23.92 1.58 -20.10
N LEU A 110 24.16 0.74 -19.08
CA LEU A 110 24.08 -0.70 -19.23
C LEU A 110 22.64 -1.15 -19.55
N ALA A 111 21.62 -0.54 -18.95
CA ALA A 111 20.23 -0.82 -19.24
C ALA A 111 19.89 -0.48 -20.69
N ALA A 112 20.34 0.69 -21.18
CA ALA A 112 20.13 1.11 -22.57
C ALA A 112 20.82 0.16 -23.57
N VAL A 113 22.07 -0.22 -23.32
CA VAL A 113 22.84 -1.16 -24.15
C VAL A 113 22.19 -2.55 -24.16
N ASN A 114 21.65 -2.98 -23.02
CA ASN A 114 21.06 -4.31 -22.87
C ASN A 114 19.64 -4.39 -23.41
N ALA A 115 18.88 -3.28 -23.47
CA ALA A 115 17.47 -3.28 -23.75
C ALA A 115 17.09 -4.02 -25.05
N GLN A 116 17.81 -3.76 -26.13
CA GLN A 116 17.55 -4.42 -27.41
C GLN A 116 17.90 -5.91 -27.41
N SER A 117 18.99 -6.27 -26.75
CA SER A 117 19.39 -7.68 -26.64
C SER A 117 18.41 -8.49 -25.81
N VAL A 118 17.94 -7.92 -24.70
CA VAL A 118 16.95 -8.56 -23.84
C VAL A 118 15.62 -8.73 -24.58
N ALA A 119 15.19 -7.72 -25.33
CA ALA A 119 13.95 -7.79 -26.11
C ALA A 119 13.98 -8.86 -27.20
N LEU A 120 15.14 -9.09 -27.83
CA LEU A 120 15.29 -10.04 -28.93
C LEU A 120 15.64 -11.47 -28.46
N THR A 121 16.40 -11.61 -27.39
CA THR A 121 17.01 -12.88 -27.00
C THR A 121 16.71 -13.30 -25.56
N GLY A 122 16.06 -12.45 -24.77
CA GLY A 122 15.82 -12.66 -23.33
C GLY A 122 17.09 -12.57 -22.48
N ARG A 123 18.26 -12.18 -23.06
CA ARG A 123 19.56 -12.11 -22.37
C ARG A 123 20.21 -10.74 -22.57
N PRO A 124 20.85 -10.17 -21.51
CA PRO A 124 21.64 -8.95 -21.68
C PRO A 124 22.90 -9.22 -22.50
N LEU A 125 23.47 -8.17 -23.08
CA LEU A 125 24.81 -8.20 -23.66
C LEU A 125 25.88 -8.25 -22.57
N ILE A 126 25.71 -7.39 -21.56
CA ILE A 126 26.66 -7.22 -20.44
C ILE A 126 25.84 -7.30 -19.14
N GLY A 127 26.16 -8.26 -18.29
CA GLY A 127 25.55 -8.40 -16.97
C GLY A 127 25.55 -9.83 -16.46
N ASN A 128 25.46 -9.99 -15.17
CA ASN A 128 25.35 -11.30 -14.56
C ASN A 128 23.93 -11.84 -14.65
N GLY A 129 23.77 -13.14 -14.75
CA GLY A 129 22.50 -13.83 -14.68
C GLY A 129 21.90 -13.70 -13.26
N ALA A 130 20.56 -13.66 -13.18
CA ALA A 130 19.86 -13.68 -11.89
C ALA A 130 20.04 -15.04 -11.21
N ASN A 131 20.20 -15.02 -9.88
CA ASN A 131 20.26 -16.27 -9.12
C ASN A 131 18.89 -16.98 -9.14
N GLY A 132 18.92 -18.30 -9.10
CA GLY A 132 17.70 -19.10 -8.90
C GLY A 132 17.03 -18.75 -7.56
N ALA A 133 15.70 -18.78 -7.52
CA ALA A 133 14.94 -18.44 -6.32
C ALA A 133 15.28 -19.42 -5.17
N PRO A 134 15.59 -18.92 -3.97
CA PRO A 134 15.89 -19.76 -2.82
C PRO A 134 14.72 -20.69 -2.48
N GLY A 135 15.02 -21.94 -2.12
CA GLY A 135 14.02 -22.92 -1.72
C GLY A 135 13.22 -23.57 -2.87
N THR A 136 13.52 -23.23 -4.13
CA THR A 136 12.78 -23.77 -5.30
C THR A 136 13.56 -24.81 -6.10
N GLY A 137 14.88 -24.88 -5.92
CA GLY A 137 15.76 -25.68 -6.77
C GLY A 137 15.83 -25.19 -8.22
N ALA A 138 15.44 -23.96 -8.50
CA ALA A 138 15.50 -23.38 -9.83
C ALA A 138 16.94 -23.09 -10.26
N ASN A 139 17.24 -23.31 -11.55
CA ASN A 139 18.56 -22.96 -12.10
C ASN A 139 18.75 -21.43 -12.08
N GLY A 140 19.99 -20.97 -11.92
CA GLY A 140 20.36 -19.59 -12.18
C GLY A 140 20.19 -19.24 -13.66
N ALA A 141 19.90 -17.98 -13.93
CA ALA A 141 19.80 -17.47 -15.31
C ALA A 141 21.20 -17.38 -15.97
N PRO A 142 21.31 -17.54 -17.30
CA PRO A 142 22.56 -17.36 -18.01
C PRO A 142 23.04 -15.90 -17.93
N GLY A 143 24.34 -15.71 -17.85
CA GLY A 143 24.97 -14.39 -17.91
C GLY A 143 24.88 -13.74 -19.30
N GLY A 144 25.37 -12.50 -19.43
CA GLY A 144 25.38 -11.75 -20.68
C GLY A 144 26.11 -12.45 -21.83
N TRP A 145 25.78 -12.05 -23.05
CA TRP A 145 26.39 -12.61 -24.26
C TRP A 145 27.87 -12.27 -24.41
N LEU A 146 28.29 -11.07 -24.04
CA LEU A 146 29.65 -10.59 -24.17
C LEU A 146 30.42 -10.66 -22.86
N LEU A 147 29.75 -10.28 -21.74
CA LEU A 147 30.39 -10.21 -20.42
C LEU A 147 29.37 -10.47 -19.34
N GLY A 148 29.73 -11.34 -18.39
CA GLY A 148 28.92 -11.62 -17.21
C GLY A 148 28.94 -13.09 -16.82
N ASN A 149 28.75 -13.36 -15.54
CA ASN A 149 28.68 -14.70 -14.99
C ASN A 149 27.22 -15.18 -14.98
N GLY A 150 27.01 -16.50 -15.08
CA GLY A 150 25.71 -17.10 -14.80
C GLY A 150 25.31 -16.89 -13.34
N GLY A 151 24.03 -16.83 -13.08
CA GLY A 151 23.48 -16.79 -11.73
C GLY A 151 23.71 -18.11 -10.99
N ALA A 152 23.83 -18.06 -9.67
CA ALA A 152 23.89 -19.25 -8.84
C ALA A 152 22.55 -19.99 -8.87
N GLY A 153 22.57 -21.33 -8.82
CA GLY A 153 21.36 -22.13 -8.66
C GLY A 153 20.67 -21.87 -7.31
N GLY A 154 19.36 -22.01 -7.27
CA GLY A 154 18.57 -21.90 -6.04
C GLY A 154 18.79 -23.11 -5.13
N SER A 155 18.71 -22.91 -3.82
CA SER A 155 18.69 -24.01 -2.85
C SER A 155 17.46 -24.90 -3.08
N ALA A 156 17.57 -26.19 -2.77
CA ALA A 156 16.41 -27.09 -2.78
C ALA A 156 15.40 -26.68 -1.69
N ALA A 157 14.13 -27.03 -1.91
CA ALA A 157 13.11 -26.84 -0.90
C ALA A 157 13.43 -27.66 0.37
N ALA A 158 13.20 -27.07 1.54
CA ALA A 158 13.43 -27.75 2.81
C ALA A 158 12.60 -29.06 2.85
N GLY A 159 13.25 -30.18 3.11
CA GLY A 159 12.61 -31.49 3.18
C GLY A 159 12.43 -32.24 1.85
N SER A 160 12.84 -31.69 0.71
CA SER A 160 12.68 -32.36 -0.60
C SER A 160 13.65 -33.53 -0.82
N GLY A 161 14.74 -33.61 -0.06
CA GLY A 161 15.79 -34.62 -0.27
C GLY A 161 16.56 -34.49 -1.59
N LEU A 162 16.25 -33.50 -2.40
CA LEU A 162 16.88 -33.22 -3.68
C LEU A 162 18.06 -32.29 -3.53
N PRO A 163 19.16 -32.44 -4.31
CA PRO A 163 20.22 -31.44 -4.33
C PRO A 163 19.71 -30.12 -4.92
N GLY A 164 20.30 -29.01 -4.48
CA GLY A 164 20.09 -27.71 -5.13
C GLY A 164 20.58 -27.74 -6.59
N ALA A 165 20.07 -26.84 -7.42
CA ALA A 165 20.51 -26.73 -8.81
C ALA A 165 21.97 -26.22 -8.88
N PRO A 166 22.74 -26.66 -9.89
CA PRO A 166 24.12 -26.18 -10.11
C PRO A 166 24.20 -24.70 -10.46
#